data_9a5df199fc9b474c43e5083f341bae9a
#
_entry.id   9a5df199fc9b474c43e5083f341bae9a
#
_cell.length_a   1.000
_cell.length_b   1.000
_cell.length_c   1.000
_cell.angle_alpha   90.00
_cell.angle_beta   90.00
_cell.angle_gamma   90.00
#
_symmetry.space_group_name_H-M   'P 1'
#
loop_
_entity.id
_entity.type
_entity.pdbx_description
1 polymer ?
#
loop_
_entity_poly.entity_id
_entity_poly.type
_entity_poly.pdbx_seq_one_letter_code
_entity_poly.pdbx_strand_id
1 'polypeptide(L)'
;MSINNKPRILILIHYLEIGGAEISLIGLLNAIDKAKYDVDLFVYSHQGELMQLIPDGVNLLPEIPKYSTLERPMKEVLREGYVDIVAARLLAKIRHRIYRRTHKINGEDASIFQYVANCTTPLLPMVSDKEYDLAISFLNPHN
;
A
#
# COMPACT_ATOMS: atom_id res chain seq x y z
N MET A 1 12.10 31.35 -17.44
CA MET A 1 11.49 31.15 -16.12
C MET A 1 11.70 29.69 -15.72
N SER A 2 12.64 29.45 -14.84
CA SER A 2 12.80 28.10 -14.27
C SER A 2 11.55 27.79 -13.47
N ILE A 3 10.71 26.91 -13.98
CA ILE A 3 9.73 26.25 -13.16
C ILE A 3 10.56 25.40 -12.19
N ASN A 4 10.65 25.87 -10.96
CA ASN A 4 11.36 25.15 -9.89
C ASN A 4 10.50 23.94 -9.53
N ASN A 5 10.53 22.93 -10.40
CA ASN A 5 9.76 21.71 -10.24
C ASN A 5 10.56 20.82 -9.29
N LYS A 6 10.22 20.89 -7.99
CA LYS A 6 10.83 20.00 -7.00
C LYS A 6 10.57 18.56 -7.40
N PRO A 7 11.54 17.65 -7.28
CA PRO A 7 11.30 16.24 -7.45
C PRO A 7 10.19 15.77 -6.51
N ARG A 8 9.30 14.95 -7.04
CA ARG A 8 8.12 14.43 -6.33
C ARG A 8 8.35 13.02 -5.86
N ILE A 9 8.11 12.81 -4.59
CA ILE A 9 8.25 11.49 -3.95
C ILE A 9 6.86 11.02 -3.51
N LEU A 10 6.46 9.83 -3.97
CA LEU A 10 5.28 9.13 -3.48
C LEU A 10 5.71 8.06 -2.47
N ILE A 11 5.11 8.08 -1.31
CA ILE A 11 5.32 7.06 -0.28
C ILE A 11 3.99 6.36 -0.01
N LEU A 12 4.02 5.02 0.04
CA LEU A 12 2.84 4.19 0.23
C LEU A 12 3.01 3.31 1.47
N ILE A 13 1.96 3.24 2.29
CA ILE A 13 1.88 2.37 3.46
C ILE A 13 0.43 1.95 3.70
N HIS A 14 0.21 0.81 4.38
CA HIS A 14 -1.14 0.31 4.65
C HIS A 14 -1.90 1.14 5.69
N TYR A 15 -1.30 1.33 6.84
CA TYR A 15 -1.85 2.08 7.99
C TYR A 15 -0.68 2.62 8.82
N LEU A 16 -0.98 3.43 9.83
CA LEU A 16 0.02 4.05 10.71
C LEU A 16 -0.22 3.69 12.19
N GLU A 17 -0.31 2.39 12.46
CA GLU A 17 -0.30 1.87 13.84
C GLU A 17 1.13 1.88 14.42
N ILE A 18 1.29 1.52 15.69
CA ILE A 18 2.61 1.47 16.33
C ILE A 18 3.34 0.20 15.88
N GLY A 19 4.26 0.36 14.95
CA GLY A 19 5.11 -0.70 14.42
C GLY A 19 6.47 -0.20 13.95
N GLY A 20 7.39 -1.10 13.68
CA GLY A 20 8.76 -0.75 13.32
C GLY A 20 8.87 -0.05 11.96
N ALA A 21 8.10 -0.50 10.96
CA ALA A 21 8.07 0.10 9.64
C ALA A 21 7.45 1.51 9.69
N GLU A 22 6.36 1.65 10.42
CA GLU A 22 5.61 2.88 10.59
C GLU A 22 6.42 3.95 11.33
N ILE A 23 7.11 3.57 12.42
CA ILE A 23 8.04 4.46 13.14
C ILE A 23 9.20 4.88 12.24
N SER A 24 9.75 3.94 11.46
CA SER A 24 10.82 4.22 10.49
C SER A 24 10.34 5.18 9.40
N LEU A 25 9.11 5.02 8.93
CA LEU A 25 8.50 5.94 7.98
C LEU A 25 8.36 7.35 8.57
N ILE A 26 7.84 7.50 9.78
CA ILE A 26 7.73 8.81 10.43
C ILE A 26 9.11 9.45 10.57
N GLY A 27 10.14 8.67 10.94
CA GLY A 27 11.54 9.12 10.96
C GLY A 27 12.02 9.62 9.59
N LEU A 28 11.76 8.86 8.53
CA LEU A 28 12.07 9.24 7.15
C LEU A 28 11.35 10.53 6.74
N LEU A 29 10.03 10.61 6.99
CA LEU A 29 9.24 11.80 6.68
C LEU A 29 9.77 13.05 7.38
N ASN A 30 10.26 12.95 8.61
CA ASN A 30 10.88 14.05 9.32
C ASN A 30 12.26 14.43 8.73
N ALA A 31 13.02 13.47 8.24
CA ALA A 31 14.37 13.68 7.70
C ALA A 31 14.39 14.28 6.28
N ILE A 32 13.36 14.02 5.47
CA ILE A 32 13.27 14.56 4.10
C ILE A 32 13.19 16.09 4.13
N ASP A 33 14.02 16.75 3.34
CA ASP A 33 14.01 18.21 3.17
C ASP A 33 12.85 18.65 2.25
N LYS A 34 11.73 19.09 2.87
CA LYS A 34 10.53 19.57 2.16
C LYS A 34 10.77 20.87 1.38
N ALA A 35 11.89 21.55 1.61
CA ALA A 35 12.27 22.70 0.75
C ALA A 35 12.78 22.23 -0.62
N LYS A 36 13.32 21.00 -0.71
CA LYS A 36 13.87 20.41 -1.93
C LYS A 36 12.94 19.42 -2.62
N TYR A 37 12.09 18.74 -1.87
CA TYR A 37 11.24 17.66 -2.38
C TYR A 37 9.77 17.91 -2.06
N ASP A 38 8.89 17.59 -3.00
CA ASP A 38 7.47 17.49 -2.76
C ASP A 38 7.15 16.04 -2.37
N VAL A 39 6.56 15.83 -1.19
CA VAL A 39 6.30 14.49 -0.63
C VAL A 39 4.80 14.28 -0.53
N ASP A 40 4.29 13.32 -1.29
CA ASP A 40 2.94 12.81 -1.17
C ASP A 40 2.97 11.48 -0.40
N LEU A 41 2.15 11.35 0.63
CA LEU A 41 1.97 10.13 1.42
C LEU A 41 0.59 9.55 1.12
N PHE A 42 0.55 8.31 0.66
CA PHE A 42 -0.68 7.55 0.49
C PHE A 42 -0.77 6.46 1.54
N VAL A 43 -1.73 6.58 2.43
CA VAL A 43 -2.05 5.57 3.44
C VAL A 43 -3.31 4.85 2.99
N TYR A 44 -3.25 3.52 2.84
CA TYR A 44 -4.37 2.73 2.32
C TYR A 44 -5.62 2.82 3.21
N SER A 45 -5.40 2.90 4.52
CA SER A 45 -6.45 3.15 5.51
C SER A 45 -5.94 4.16 6.52
N HIS A 46 -6.66 5.28 6.68
CA HIS A 46 -6.30 6.36 7.59
C HIS A 46 -6.58 5.95 9.04
N GLN A 47 -5.84 4.96 9.52
CA GLN A 47 -5.94 4.37 10.85
C GLN A 47 -4.58 4.33 11.54
N GLY A 48 -4.60 4.34 12.88
CA GLY A 48 -3.42 4.19 13.72
C GLY A 48 -3.00 5.48 14.42
N GLU A 49 -2.34 5.31 15.54
CA GLU A 49 -1.93 6.40 16.44
C GLU A 49 -0.87 7.31 15.83
N LEU A 50 -0.08 6.78 14.88
CA LEU A 50 1.00 7.54 14.25
C LEU A 50 0.51 8.51 13.17
N MET A 51 -0.78 8.45 12.75
CA MET A 51 -1.35 9.41 11.81
C MET A 51 -1.16 10.87 12.25
N GLN A 52 -1.25 11.13 13.54
CA GLN A 52 -1.05 12.46 14.11
C GLN A 52 0.41 12.93 14.13
N LEU A 53 1.36 12.04 13.85
CA LEU A 53 2.79 12.34 13.81
C LEU A 53 3.30 12.61 12.39
N ILE A 54 2.43 12.62 11.39
CA ILE A 54 2.78 13.01 10.03
C ILE A 54 3.26 14.47 10.08
N PRO A 55 4.51 14.76 9.66
CA PRO A 55 5.05 16.12 9.80
C PRO A 55 4.44 17.09 8.79
N ASP A 56 4.45 18.37 9.14
CA ASP A 56 4.06 19.45 8.25
C ASP A 56 4.90 19.42 6.96
N GLY A 57 4.25 19.80 5.85
CA GLY A 57 4.88 19.80 4.52
C GLY A 57 4.84 18.45 3.80
N VAL A 58 4.31 17.40 4.41
CA VAL A 58 3.92 16.15 3.74
C VAL A 58 2.46 16.26 3.33
N ASN A 59 2.17 16.02 2.05
CA ASN A 59 0.81 16.02 1.54
C ASN A 59 0.19 14.63 1.69
N LEU A 60 -0.71 14.48 2.66
CA LEU A 60 -1.48 13.25 2.85
C LEU A 60 -2.55 13.15 1.76
N LEU A 61 -2.44 12.15 0.90
CA LEU A 61 -3.44 11.89 -0.14
C LEU A 61 -4.73 11.30 0.47
N PRO A 62 -5.89 11.55 -0.14
CA PRO A 62 -7.15 11.01 0.34
C PRO A 62 -7.15 9.48 0.32
N GLU A 63 -7.87 8.87 1.26
CA GLU A 63 -8.09 7.44 1.28
C GLU A 63 -8.92 7.00 0.05
N ILE A 64 -8.49 5.93 -0.60
CA ILE A 64 -9.24 5.29 -1.68
C ILE A 64 -9.79 3.97 -1.14
N PRO A 65 -11.11 3.85 -0.93
CA PRO A 65 -11.72 2.69 -0.26
C PRO A 65 -11.36 1.34 -0.87
N LYS A 66 -11.09 1.29 -2.18
CA LYS A 66 -10.73 0.05 -2.86
C LYS A 66 -9.40 -0.52 -2.38
N TYR A 67 -8.46 0.31 -1.92
CA TYR A 67 -7.18 -0.15 -1.38
C TYR A 67 -7.33 -0.82 -0.01
N SER A 68 -8.21 -0.32 0.86
CA SER A 68 -8.47 -0.93 2.17
C SER A 68 -9.14 -2.31 2.08
N THR A 69 -9.73 -2.66 0.92
CA THR A 69 -10.35 -3.98 0.70
C THR A 69 -9.36 -5.14 0.70
N LEU A 70 -8.07 -4.88 0.54
CA LEU A 70 -7.05 -5.94 0.44
C LEU A 70 -6.85 -6.69 1.76
N GLU A 71 -7.07 -6.03 2.89
CA GLU A 71 -6.88 -6.58 4.23
C GLU A 71 -8.19 -7.02 4.90
N ARG A 72 -9.31 -6.53 4.41
CA ARG A 72 -10.62 -6.77 5.01
C ARG A 72 -11.17 -8.15 4.66
N PRO A 73 -12.05 -8.70 5.51
CA PRO A 73 -12.72 -9.97 5.25
C PRO A 73 -13.46 -9.97 3.91
N MET A 74 -13.30 -11.03 3.10
CA MET A 74 -13.91 -11.11 1.76
C MET A 74 -15.43 -10.93 1.76
N LYS A 75 -16.12 -11.34 2.84
CA LYS A 75 -17.57 -11.18 2.96
C LYS A 75 -17.99 -9.71 3.01
N GLU A 76 -17.21 -8.88 3.70
CA GLU A 76 -17.46 -7.43 3.79
C GLU A 76 -17.19 -6.77 2.45
N VAL A 77 -16.04 -7.08 1.85
CA VAL A 77 -15.64 -6.58 0.54
C VAL A 77 -16.69 -6.92 -0.53
N LEU A 78 -17.24 -8.14 -0.50
CA LEU A 78 -18.31 -8.56 -1.40
C LEU A 78 -19.61 -7.79 -1.15
N ARG A 79 -19.96 -7.54 0.12
CA ARG A 79 -21.16 -6.79 0.49
C ARG A 79 -21.10 -5.33 0.02
N GLU A 80 -19.90 -4.76 -0.05
CA GLU A 80 -19.66 -3.41 -0.58
C GLU A 80 -19.61 -3.34 -2.10
N GLY A 81 -19.74 -4.48 -2.78
CA GLY A 81 -19.83 -4.53 -4.25
C GLY A 81 -18.48 -4.71 -4.97
N TYR A 82 -17.35 -4.87 -4.28
CA TYR A 82 -16.05 -5.12 -4.89
C TYR A 82 -15.88 -6.59 -5.33
N VAL A 83 -16.75 -7.04 -6.22
CA VAL A 83 -16.78 -8.43 -6.73
C VAL A 83 -15.47 -8.78 -7.46
N ASP A 84 -14.92 -7.82 -8.19
CA ASP A 84 -13.65 -7.96 -8.92
C ASP A 84 -12.48 -8.28 -7.99
N ILE A 85 -12.37 -7.58 -6.86
CA ILE A 85 -11.34 -7.83 -5.85
C ILE A 85 -11.53 -9.21 -5.20
N VAL A 86 -12.77 -9.58 -4.87
CA VAL A 86 -13.05 -10.90 -4.29
C VAL A 86 -12.67 -12.01 -5.28
N ALA A 87 -13.03 -11.88 -6.56
CA ALA A 87 -12.65 -12.84 -7.58
C ALA A 87 -11.12 -12.94 -7.75
N ALA A 88 -10.42 -11.81 -7.77
CA ALA A 88 -8.96 -11.78 -7.85
C ALA A 88 -8.29 -12.45 -6.64
N ARG A 89 -8.78 -12.20 -5.42
CA ARG A 89 -8.28 -12.85 -4.20
C ARG A 89 -8.55 -14.36 -4.18
N LEU A 90 -9.68 -14.82 -4.72
CA LEU A 90 -9.97 -16.24 -4.89
C LEU A 90 -9.04 -16.88 -5.92
N LEU A 91 -8.82 -16.22 -7.06
CA LEU A 91 -7.88 -16.67 -8.09
C LEU A 91 -6.45 -16.77 -7.54
N ALA A 92 -6.03 -15.80 -6.75
CA ALA A 92 -4.74 -15.82 -6.08
C ALA A 92 -4.59 -17.04 -5.16
N LYS A 93 -5.60 -17.35 -4.36
CA LYS A 93 -5.61 -18.54 -3.49
C LYS A 93 -5.53 -19.84 -4.29
N ILE A 94 -6.22 -19.93 -5.41
CA ILE A 94 -6.18 -21.11 -6.28
C ILE A 94 -4.77 -21.26 -6.88
N ARG A 95 -4.21 -20.19 -7.44
CA ARG A 95 -2.86 -20.18 -8.02
C ARG A 95 -1.80 -20.58 -6.98
N HIS A 96 -1.90 -19.99 -5.79
CA HIS A 96 -1.00 -20.31 -4.68
C HIS A 96 -1.13 -21.78 -4.25
N ARG A 97 -2.36 -22.33 -4.16
CA ARG A 97 -2.58 -23.74 -3.82
C ARG A 97 -1.96 -24.68 -4.86
N ILE A 98 -2.06 -24.36 -6.15
CA ILE A 98 -1.43 -25.12 -7.23
C ILE A 98 0.09 -25.05 -7.07
N TYR A 99 0.63 -23.85 -6.86
CA TYR A 99 2.08 -23.66 -6.67
C TYR A 99 2.61 -24.50 -5.51
N ARG A 100 1.96 -24.44 -4.33
CA ARG A 100 2.35 -25.24 -3.16
C ARG A 100 2.35 -26.75 -3.43
N ARG A 101 1.35 -27.26 -4.18
CA ARG A 101 1.28 -28.67 -4.54
C ARG A 101 2.41 -29.08 -5.47
N THR A 102 2.70 -28.27 -6.48
CA THR A 102 3.74 -28.57 -7.48
C THR A 102 5.15 -28.49 -6.88
N HIS A 103 5.38 -27.61 -5.92
CA HIS A 103 6.69 -27.43 -5.27
C HIS A 103 6.81 -28.15 -3.91
N LYS A 104 5.80 -28.94 -3.53
CA LYS A 104 5.78 -29.73 -2.27
C LYS A 104 6.11 -28.91 -1.03
N ILE A 105 5.64 -27.64 -0.98
CA ILE A 105 5.88 -26.75 0.15
C ILE A 105 4.97 -27.14 1.31
N ASN A 106 5.58 -27.53 2.43
CA ASN A 106 4.91 -27.84 3.68
C ASN A 106 5.19 -26.73 4.69
N GLY A 107 4.15 -26.29 5.40
CA GLY A 107 4.25 -25.22 6.39
C GLY A 107 3.65 -23.89 5.92
N GLU A 108 3.90 -22.85 6.70
CA GLU A 108 3.48 -21.49 6.38
C GLU A 108 4.31 -20.94 5.22
N ASP A 109 3.65 -20.27 4.30
CA ASP A 109 4.26 -19.75 3.10
C ASP A 109 3.69 -18.35 2.82
N ALA A 110 4.52 -17.34 3.04
CA ALA A 110 4.17 -15.95 2.84
C ALA A 110 3.96 -15.57 1.36
N SER A 111 4.31 -16.45 0.42
CA SER A 111 4.14 -16.18 -1.01
C SER A 111 2.68 -15.92 -1.41
N ILE A 112 1.70 -16.32 -0.60
CA ILE A 112 0.27 -16.01 -0.82
C ILE A 112 0.05 -14.51 -1.02
N PHE A 113 0.74 -13.67 -0.27
CA PHE A 113 0.61 -12.22 -0.37
C PHE A 113 1.06 -11.69 -1.73
N GLN A 114 2.13 -12.28 -2.29
CA GLN A 114 2.59 -11.93 -3.64
C GLN A 114 1.55 -12.32 -4.70
N TYR A 115 0.92 -13.49 -4.55
CA TYR A 115 -0.16 -13.91 -5.46
C TYR A 115 -1.37 -12.98 -5.37
N VAL A 116 -1.74 -12.56 -4.15
CA VAL A 116 -2.82 -11.59 -3.95
C VAL A 116 -2.46 -10.26 -4.60
N ALA A 117 -1.28 -9.72 -4.33
CA ALA A 117 -0.82 -8.48 -4.93
C ALA A 117 -0.85 -8.54 -6.46
N ASN A 118 -0.28 -9.58 -7.06
CA ASN A 118 -0.24 -9.74 -8.52
C ASN A 118 -1.64 -9.80 -9.17
N CYS A 119 -2.62 -10.38 -8.47
CA CYS A 119 -3.98 -10.49 -8.99
C CYS A 119 -4.82 -9.24 -8.74
N THR A 120 -4.56 -8.48 -7.69
CA THR A 120 -5.39 -7.33 -7.29
C THR A 120 -4.85 -6.00 -7.76
N THR A 121 -3.53 -5.81 -7.84
CA THR A 121 -2.92 -4.53 -8.24
C THR A 121 -3.46 -3.98 -9.57
N PRO A 122 -3.67 -4.79 -10.64
CA PRO A 122 -4.22 -4.28 -11.89
C PRO A 122 -5.65 -3.74 -11.78
N LEU A 123 -6.36 -4.06 -10.71
CA LEU A 123 -7.74 -3.65 -10.47
C LEU A 123 -7.85 -2.39 -9.61
N LEU A 124 -6.73 -1.97 -9.01
CA LEU A 124 -6.68 -0.78 -8.16
C LEU A 124 -6.60 0.48 -9.01
N PRO A 125 -7.32 1.56 -8.63
CA PRO A 125 -7.18 2.84 -9.32
C PRO A 125 -5.82 3.47 -9.03
N MET A 126 -5.42 4.44 -9.85
CA MET A 126 -4.25 5.24 -9.57
C MET A 126 -4.45 6.07 -8.28
N VAL A 127 -3.42 6.17 -7.46
CA VAL A 127 -3.47 6.93 -6.20
C VAL A 127 -3.46 8.45 -6.44
N SER A 128 -2.97 8.88 -7.59
CA SER A 128 -2.86 10.28 -7.98
C SER A 128 -2.64 10.39 -9.49
N ASP A 129 -3.06 11.50 -10.08
CA ASP A 129 -2.78 11.84 -11.50
C ASP A 129 -1.41 12.53 -11.68
N LYS A 130 -0.67 12.71 -10.61
CA LYS A 130 0.67 13.32 -10.65
C LYS A 130 1.72 12.33 -11.15
N GLU A 131 2.73 12.85 -11.85
CA GLU A 131 3.95 12.10 -12.12
C GLU A 131 4.90 12.21 -10.93
N TYR A 132 5.55 11.11 -10.58
CA TYR A 132 6.50 11.01 -9.48
C TYR A 132 7.87 10.58 -9.99
N ASP A 133 8.91 11.22 -9.45
CA ASP A 133 10.30 10.87 -9.74
C ASP A 133 10.75 9.65 -8.95
N LEU A 134 10.15 9.43 -7.78
CA LEU A 134 10.44 8.29 -6.91
C LEU A 134 9.16 7.80 -6.21
N ALA A 135 8.96 6.51 -6.19
CA ALA A 135 7.93 5.85 -5.37
C ALA A 135 8.58 4.87 -4.38
N ILE A 136 8.23 5.00 -3.10
CA ILE A 136 8.70 4.13 -2.02
C ILE A 136 7.50 3.43 -1.40
N SER A 137 7.51 2.11 -1.42
CA SER A 137 6.48 1.30 -0.77
C SER A 137 7.01 0.71 0.53
N PHE A 138 6.35 1.04 1.64
CA PHE A 138 6.50 0.38 2.93
C PHE A 138 5.54 -0.80 3.07
N LEU A 139 4.93 -1.21 1.97
CA LEU A 139 4.08 -2.38 1.89
C LEU A 139 4.95 -3.61 1.84
N ASN A 140 5.25 -4.16 2.99
CA ASN A 140 5.83 -5.48 3.04
C ASN A 140 4.74 -6.48 3.41
N PRO A 141 4.30 -7.35 2.49
CA PRO A 141 3.34 -8.39 2.80
C PRO A 141 3.93 -9.50 3.70
N HIS A 142 5.11 -9.31 4.20
CA HIS A 142 5.91 -10.31 4.90
C HIS A 142 6.23 -9.94 6.35
N ASN A 143 5.31 -9.31 7.04
CA ASN A 143 5.41 -9.26 8.50
C ASN A 143 4.48 -10.28 9.12
#